data_b187ea9ae3f5f666810c5604dc05dd23
#
_entry.id   b187ea9ae3f5f666810c5604dc05dd23
#
_cell.length_a   1.000
_cell.length_b   1.000
_cell.length_c   1.000
_cell.angle_alpha   90.00
_cell.angle_beta   90.00
_cell.angle_gamma   90.00
#
_symmetry.space_group_name_H-M   'P 1'
#
loop_
_entity.id
_entity.type
_entity.pdbx_description
1 polymer ?
#
loop_
_entity_poly.entity_id
_entity_poly.type
_entity_poly.pdbx_seq_one_letter_code
_entity_poly.pdbx_strand_id
1 'polypeptide(L)'
;DVEVGMYPSSIPHGTKLFILSHVLEHVFNPLETLKEIRLLMNSGDFLFIAVPGINRVTEGDYKNDLRRYFHIAHVTDFSATTLNNVANYAGFKSINIDEEINGLFIANKITKWKKNNQDSIDNINSIEKTYKGIFPHL
;
A
#
# COMPACT_ATOMS: atom_id res chain seq x y z
N ASP A 1 -26.87 5.47 -5.13
CA ASP A 1 -26.41 6.74 -5.68
C ASP A 1 -24.90 6.69 -5.88
N VAL A 2 -24.42 7.27 -6.97
CA VAL A 2 -22.98 7.40 -7.26
C VAL A 2 -22.63 8.87 -7.20
N GLU A 3 -21.67 9.23 -6.33
CA GLU A 3 -21.10 10.57 -6.26
C GLU A 3 -19.77 10.60 -7.03
N VAL A 4 -19.60 11.63 -7.85
CA VAL A 4 -18.35 11.88 -8.57
C VAL A 4 -17.57 12.94 -7.83
N GLY A 5 -16.38 12.59 -7.34
CA GLY A 5 -15.53 13.51 -6.59
C GLY A 5 -14.39 12.74 -5.90
N MET A 6 -13.54 13.46 -5.20
CA MET A 6 -12.44 12.84 -4.45
C MET A 6 -12.96 12.07 -3.23
N TYR A 7 -13.98 12.62 -2.56
CA TYR A 7 -14.63 11.99 -1.40
C TYR A 7 -16.14 12.21 -1.48
N PRO A 8 -16.96 11.28 -0.98
CA PRO A 8 -18.40 11.46 -0.95
C PRO A 8 -18.81 12.59 0.00
N SER A 9 -19.83 13.36 -0.37
CA SER A 9 -20.36 14.46 0.45
C SER A 9 -21.14 13.96 1.67
N SER A 10 -21.70 12.76 1.58
CA SER A 10 -22.37 12.08 2.69
C SER A 10 -22.05 10.59 2.72
N ILE A 11 -21.93 10.04 3.92
CA ILE A 11 -21.65 8.61 4.10
C ILE A 11 -22.84 7.97 4.84
N PRO A 12 -23.46 6.91 4.28
CA PRO A 12 -24.59 6.22 4.90
C PRO A 12 -24.32 5.74 6.32
N HIS A 13 -25.36 5.55 7.11
CA HIS A 13 -25.24 4.93 8.46
C HIS A 13 -24.90 3.43 8.36
N GLY A 14 -24.31 2.88 9.43
CA GLY A 14 -23.89 1.47 9.52
C GLY A 14 -22.40 1.28 9.35
N THR A 15 -21.94 0.04 9.47
CA THR A 15 -20.54 -0.35 9.24
C THR A 15 -20.21 -0.25 7.75
N LYS A 16 -19.09 0.37 7.42
CA LYS A 16 -18.66 0.64 6.04
C LYS A 16 -17.38 -0.09 5.69
N LEU A 17 -17.22 -0.38 4.42
CA LEU A 17 -15.97 -0.79 3.81
C LEU A 17 -15.52 0.27 2.80
N PHE A 18 -14.38 0.87 3.06
CA PHE A 18 -13.67 1.72 2.11
C PHE A 18 -12.71 0.87 1.30
N ILE A 19 -12.60 1.11 0.00
CA ILE A 19 -11.74 0.33 -0.90
C ILE A 19 -10.81 1.27 -1.66
N LEU A 20 -9.50 1.03 -1.53
CA LEU A 20 -8.45 1.65 -2.33
C LEU A 20 -7.76 0.54 -3.14
N SER A 21 -8.12 0.42 -4.40
CA SER A 21 -7.51 -0.55 -5.31
C SER A 21 -6.71 0.18 -6.36
N HIS A 22 -5.40 0.00 -6.36
CA HIS A 22 -4.46 0.69 -7.25
C HIS A 22 -4.61 2.22 -7.21
N VAL A 23 -4.62 2.77 -6.00
CA VAL A 23 -4.75 4.22 -5.75
C VAL A 23 -3.57 4.74 -4.92
N LEU A 24 -3.22 4.03 -3.85
CA LEU A 24 -2.32 4.56 -2.82
C LEU A 24 -0.88 4.70 -3.32
N GLU A 25 -0.46 3.88 -4.29
CA GLU A 25 0.84 3.95 -4.95
C GLU A 25 1.02 5.20 -5.83
N HIS A 26 -0.08 5.84 -6.23
CA HIS A 26 -0.08 7.02 -7.09
C HIS A 26 -0.16 8.34 -6.33
N VAL A 27 -0.39 8.32 -5.02
CA VAL A 27 -0.52 9.54 -4.24
C VAL A 27 0.83 10.01 -3.69
N PHE A 28 1.05 11.32 -3.65
CA PHE A 28 2.31 11.90 -3.16
C PHE A 28 2.50 11.73 -1.64
N ASN A 29 1.42 11.72 -0.88
CA ASN A 29 1.50 11.56 0.57
C ASN A 29 0.48 10.53 1.06
N PRO A 30 0.83 9.23 1.01
CA PRO A 30 -0.08 8.15 1.43
C PRO A 30 -0.57 8.29 2.88
N LEU A 31 0.28 8.79 3.77
CA LEU A 31 -0.09 8.98 5.18
C LEU A 31 -1.20 10.01 5.34
N GLU A 32 -1.09 11.17 4.70
CA GLU A 32 -2.13 12.21 4.78
C GLU A 32 -3.42 11.75 4.10
N THR A 33 -3.33 11.09 2.93
CA THR A 33 -4.50 10.51 2.26
C THR A 33 -5.23 9.52 3.17
N LEU A 34 -4.51 8.63 3.84
CA LEU A 34 -5.13 7.69 4.78
C LEU A 34 -5.70 8.38 6.02
N LYS A 35 -5.09 9.46 6.52
CA LYS A 35 -5.66 10.26 7.62
C LYS A 35 -6.97 10.94 7.21
N GLU A 36 -7.03 11.52 6.01
CA GLU A 36 -8.24 12.12 5.49
C GLU A 36 -9.37 11.10 5.36
N ILE A 37 -9.08 9.92 4.80
CA ILE A 37 -10.04 8.81 4.75
C ILE A 37 -10.45 8.40 6.17
N ARG A 38 -9.49 8.34 7.11
CA ARG A 38 -9.79 8.00 8.51
C ARG A 38 -10.78 8.95 9.17
N LEU A 39 -10.76 10.23 8.83
CA LEU A 39 -11.71 11.22 9.34
C LEU A 39 -13.15 10.98 8.85
N LEU A 40 -13.32 10.33 7.69
CA LEU A 40 -14.64 9.97 7.15
C LEU A 40 -15.21 8.67 7.77
N MET A 41 -14.40 7.94 8.53
CA MET A 41 -14.71 6.61 9.05
C MET A 41 -15.07 6.65 10.54
N ASN A 42 -16.04 5.82 10.92
CA ASN A 42 -16.30 5.54 12.32
C ASN A 42 -15.37 4.46 12.85
N SER A 43 -15.22 4.37 14.17
CA SER A 43 -14.54 3.23 14.80
C SER A 43 -15.29 1.93 14.44
N GLY A 44 -14.55 0.93 13.97
CA GLY A 44 -15.12 -0.34 13.52
C GLY A 44 -15.44 -0.41 12.03
N ASP A 45 -15.34 0.67 11.28
CA ASP A 45 -15.38 0.63 9.80
C ASP A 45 -14.11 -0.04 9.25
N PHE A 46 -14.22 -0.61 8.05
CA PHE A 46 -13.14 -1.34 7.39
C PHE A 46 -12.54 -0.56 6.23
N LEU A 47 -11.24 -0.75 6.02
CA LEU A 47 -10.49 -0.25 4.87
C LEU A 47 -9.80 -1.43 4.19
N PHE A 48 -10.05 -1.62 2.90
CA PHE A 48 -9.31 -2.54 2.06
C PHE A 48 -8.38 -1.76 1.14
N ILE A 49 -7.10 -2.16 1.09
CA ILE A 49 -6.08 -1.57 0.23
C ILE A 49 -5.47 -2.68 -0.60
N ALA A 50 -5.44 -2.49 -1.92
CA ALA A 50 -4.70 -3.32 -2.85
C ALA A 50 -3.72 -2.45 -3.64
N VAL A 51 -2.41 -2.73 -3.56
CA VAL A 51 -1.34 -2.04 -4.29
C VAL A 51 -0.27 -3.05 -4.70
N PRO A 52 0.53 -2.79 -5.74
CA PRO A 52 1.63 -3.67 -6.13
C PRO A 52 2.65 -3.85 -5.00
N GLY A 53 2.98 -5.10 -4.67
CA GLY A 53 3.95 -5.44 -3.63
C GLY A 53 5.38 -5.48 -4.15
N ILE A 54 6.30 -4.70 -3.56
CA ILE A 54 7.69 -4.65 -4.01
C ILE A 54 8.42 -5.98 -3.83
N ASN A 55 8.03 -6.79 -2.86
CA ASN A 55 8.64 -8.10 -2.64
C ASN A 55 8.19 -9.16 -3.67
N ARG A 56 7.18 -8.83 -4.50
CA ARG A 56 6.64 -9.72 -5.54
C ARG A 56 7.14 -9.39 -6.96
N VAL A 57 8.11 -8.50 -7.09
CA VAL A 57 8.69 -8.14 -8.40
C VAL A 57 9.28 -9.35 -9.14
N THR A 58 9.74 -10.37 -8.40
CA THR A 58 10.26 -11.63 -8.95
C THR A 58 9.18 -12.51 -9.56
N GLU A 59 7.92 -12.28 -9.21
CA GLU A 59 6.78 -13.12 -9.57
C GLU A 59 5.78 -12.34 -10.42
N GLY A 60 4.84 -13.04 -11.01
CA GLY A 60 3.78 -12.44 -11.80
C GLY A 60 4.26 -11.73 -13.07
N ASP A 61 3.63 -10.63 -13.40
CA ASP A 61 3.83 -9.90 -14.67
C ASP A 61 5.15 -9.15 -14.76
N TYR A 62 5.81 -8.87 -13.65
CA TYR A 62 7.06 -8.10 -13.63
C TYR A 62 8.30 -8.95 -13.97
N LYS A 63 8.33 -10.24 -13.62
CA LYS A 63 9.37 -11.22 -13.99
C LYS A 63 10.81 -10.72 -13.77
N ASN A 64 11.09 -10.14 -12.60
CA ASN A 64 12.35 -9.48 -12.24
C ASN A 64 12.68 -8.19 -13.02
N ASP A 65 11.76 -7.67 -13.80
CA ASP A 65 11.98 -6.43 -14.54
C ASP A 65 11.64 -5.22 -13.65
N LEU A 66 12.64 -4.70 -12.95
CA LEU A 66 12.50 -3.51 -12.10
C LEU A 66 12.05 -2.26 -12.89
N ARG A 67 12.35 -2.15 -14.19
CA ARG A 67 11.92 -1.01 -15.00
C ARG A 67 10.41 -1.03 -15.24
N ARG A 68 9.82 -2.22 -15.30
CA ARG A 68 8.37 -2.37 -15.41
C ARG A 68 7.67 -2.09 -14.09
N TYR A 69 8.34 -2.39 -12.97
CA TYR A 69 7.81 -2.14 -11.64
C TYR A 69 7.93 -0.65 -11.27
N PHE A 70 9.15 -0.09 -11.34
CA PHE A 70 9.42 1.32 -11.07
C PHE A 70 9.10 2.19 -12.29
N HIS A 71 7.84 2.43 -12.55
CA HIS A 71 7.43 3.35 -13.60
C HIS A 71 6.96 4.68 -13.00
N ILE A 72 6.99 5.73 -13.81
CA ILE A 72 6.78 7.11 -13.38
C ILE A 72 5.42 7.37 -12.68
N ALA A 73 4.44 6.51 -12.87
CA ALA A 73 3.14 6.64 -12.25
C ALA A 73 3.11 6.14 -10.80
N HIS A 74 4.05 5.27 -10.37
CA HIS A 74 4.15 4.83 -9.00
C HIS A 74 5.08 5.78 -8.23
N VAL A 75 4.49 6.62 -7.40
CA VAL A 75 5.20 7.58 -6.55
C VAL A 75 5.70 6.91 -5.28
N THR A 76 5.00 5.88 -4.83
CA THR A 76 5.33 5.14 -3.59
C THR A 76 5.22 3.63 -3.84
N ASP A 77 6.26 2.91 -3.45
CA ASP A 77 6.29 1.44 -3.48
C ASP A 77 6.06 0.88 -2.07
N PHE A 78 5.25 -0.17 -1.98
CA PHE A 78 4.86 -0.78 -0.72
C PHE A 78 5.37 -2.22 -0.57
N SER A 79 5.81 -2.56 0.64
CA SER A 79 5.80 -3.91 1.18
C SER A 79 4.66 -4.04 2.19
N ALA A 80 4.30 -5.26 2.59
CA ALA A 80 3.31 -5.47 3.64
C ALA A 80 3.67 -4.71 4.93
N THR A 81 4.96 -4.68 5.29
CA THR A 81 5.46 -3.94 6.46
C THR A 81 5.29 -2.43 6.31
N THR A 82 5.66 -1.86 5.17
CA THR A 82 5.58 -0.39 4.97
C THR A 82 4.14 0.07 4.89
N LEU A 83 3.27 -0.66 4.20
CA LEU A 83 1.85 -0.35 4.17
C LEU A 83 1.22 -0.44 5.55
N ASN A 84 1.53 -1.52 6.31
CA ASN A 84 1.03 -1.68 7.68
C ASN A 84 1.47 -0.51 8.58
N ASN A 85 2.70 -0.03 8.44
CA ASN A 85 3.20 1.10 9.22
C ASN A 85 2.43 2.38 8.89
N VAL A 86 2.28 2.72 7.60
CA VAL A 86 1.55 3.91 7.17
C VAL A 86 0.09 3.87 7.62
N ALA A 87 -0.57 2.72 7.47
CA ALA A 87 -1.95 2.52 7.92
C ALA A 87 -2.09 2.67 9.45
N ASN A 88 -1.17 2.10 10.23
CA ASN A 88 -1.17 2.26 11.69
C ASN A 88 -1.00 3.72 12.11
N TYR A 89 -0.12 4.48 11.46
CA TYR A 89 0.05 5.91 11.72
C TYR A 89 -1.20 6.73 11.40
N ALA A 90 -1.93 6.31 10.39
CA ALA A 90 -3.20 6.93 10.01
C ALA A 90 -4.38 6.55 10.93
N GLY A 91 -4.19 5.62 11.89
CA GLY A 91 -5.23 5.21 12.83
C GLY A 91 -6.00 3.98 12.41
N PHE A 92 -5.36 3.08 11.65
CA PHE A 92 -5.90 1.77 11.26
C PHE A 92 -5.12 0.65 11.93
N LYS A 93 -5.80 -0.45 12.24
CA LYS A 93 -5.18 -1.69 12.69
C LYS A 93 -5.37 -2.75 11.61
N SER A 94 -4.28 -3.41 11.19
CA SER A 94 -4.38 -4.52 10.24
C SER A 94 -5.12 -5.70 10.86
N ILE A 95 -6.01 -6.28 10.09
CA ILE A 95 -6.67 -7.57 10.34
C ILE A 95 -5.89 -8.65 9.60
N ASN A 96 -5.63 -8.41 8.33
CA ASN A 96 -4.83 -9.26 7.47
C ASN A 96 -4.08 -8.40 6.45
N ILE A 97 -2.90 -8.82 6.05
CA ILE A 97 -2.12 -8.24 4.97
C ILE A 97 -1.17 -9.29 4.43
N ASP A 98 -1.09 -9.43 3.12
CA ASP A 98 -0.18 -10.34 2.42
C ASP A 98 0.91 -9.57 1.64
N GLU A 99 1.86 -10.28 1.06
CA GLU A 99 2.93 -9.67 0.25
C GLU A 99 2.53 -9.38 -1.21
N GLU A 100 1.35 -9.79 -1.64
CA GLU A 100 0.69 -9.27 -2.86
C GLU A 100 0.09 -7.89 -2.62
N ILE A 101 0.12 -7.51 -1.35
CA ILE A 101 -0.38 -6.29 -0.74
C ILE A 101 -1.88 -6.11 -0.99
N ASN A 102 -2.60 -7.12 -0.52
CA ASN A 102 -4.01 -7.02 -0.23
C ASN A 102 -4.16 -6.89 1.29
N GLY A 103 -4.43 -5.71 1.76
CA GLY A 103 -4.52 -5.39 3.18
C GLY A 103 -5.96 -5.10 3.60
N LEU A 104 -6.46 -5.80 4.62
CA LEU A 104 -7.70 -5.47 5.31
C LEU A 104 -7.38 -4.86 6.66
N PHE A 105 -7.93 -3.69 6.90
CA PHE A 105 -7.73 -2.90 8.11
C PHE A 105 -9.06 -2.53 8.74
N ILE A 106 -9.02 -2.26 10.06
CA ILE A 106 -10.14 -1.70 10.82
C ILE A 106 -9.76 -0.34 11.36
N ALA A 107 -10.69 0.62 11.30
CA ALA A 107 -10.53 1.93 11.91
C ALA A 107 -10.44 1.81 13.43
N ASN A 108 -9.28 2.20 14.01
CA ASN A 108 -9.00 2.09 15.44
C ASN A 108 -8.12 3.27 15.89
N LYS A 109 -7.76 3.30 17.18
CA LYS A 109 -6.76 4.22 17.70
C LYS A 109 -5.36 3.81 17.27
N ILE A 110 -4.49 4.79 17.08
CA ILE A 110 -3.08 4.63 16.66
C ILE A 110 -2.37 3.64 17.57
N THR A 111 -1.76 2.61 16.98
CA THR A 111 -0.93 1.62 17.65
C THR A 111 0.55 1.79 17.29
N LYS A 112 1.44 1.13 18.04
CA LYS A 112 2.89 1.28 17.89
C LYS A 112 3.40 0.84 16.50
N TRP A 113 4.33 1.63 16.01
CA TRP A 113 5.03 1.48 14.73
C TRP A 113 6.18 0.46 14.77
N LYS A 114 6.36 -0.31 13.69
CA LYS A 114 7.56 -1.13 13.45
C LYS A 114 8.44 -0.46 12.41
N LYS A 115 9.66 -0.12 12.78
CA LYS A 115 10.67 0.40 11.84
C LYS A 115 11.50 -0.79 11.32
N ASN A 116 11.03 -1.51 10.33
CA ASN A 116 11.86 -2.47 9.61
C ASN A 116 11.34 -2.71 8.19
N ASN A 117 12.15 -2.37 7.21
CA ASN A 117 11.95 -2.66 5.79
C ASN A 117 13.19 -3.36 5.21
N GLN A 118 14.05 -3.97 6.05
CA GLN A 118 15.30 -4.58 5.63
C GLN A 118 15.07 -5.69 4.61
N ASP A 119 14.06 -6.53 4.84
CA ASP A 119 13.70 -7.63 3.94
C ASP A 119 13.38 -7.13 2.52
N SER A 120 12.70 -5.98 2.40
CA SER A 120 12.40 -5.36 1.10
C SER A 120 13.65 -4.83 0.42
N ILE A 121 14.56 -4.21 1.19
CA ILE A 121 15.84 -3.71 0.69
C ILE A 121 16.71 -4.87 0.20
N ASP A 122 16.78 -5.96 0.95
CA ASP A 122 17.57 -7.14 0.60
C ASP A 122 17.03 -7.82 -0.65
N ASN A 123 15.69 -7.88 -0.80
CA ASN A 123 15.04 -8.39 -2.00
C ASN A 123 15.38 -7.54 -3.23
N ILE A 124 15.25 -6.21 -3.15
CA ILE A 124 15.60 -5.29 -4.23
C ILE A 124 17.06 -5.46 -4.63
N ASN A 125 17.97 -5.49 -3.66
CA ASN A 125 19.40 -5.66 -3.91
C ASN A 125 19.71 -7.01 -4.59
N SER A 126 19.00 -8.07 -4.23
CA SER A 126 19.12 -9.38 -4.86
C SER A 126 18.69 -9.37 -6.32
N ILE A 127 17.52 -8.74 -6.59
CA ILE A 127 16.99 -8.58 -7.96
C ILE A 127 17.96 -7.76 -8.82
N GLU A 128 18.47 -6.65 -8.28
CA GLU A 128 19.42 -5.78 -8.99
C GLU A 128 20.71 -6.52 -9.36
N LYS A 129 21.25 -7.34 -8.45
CA LYS A 129 22.42 -8.17 -8.73
C LYS A 129 22.16 -9.18 -9.85
N THR A 130 20.99 -9.82 -9.83
CA THR A 130 20.59 -10.76 -10.88
C THR A 130 20.46 -10.05 -12.23
N TYR A 131 19.84 -8.86 -12.23
CA TYR A 131 19.66 -8.06 -13.44
C TYR A 131 21.01 -7.61 -14.03
N LYS A 132 21.92 -7.09 -13.20
CA LYS A 132 23.29 -6.72 -13.63
C LYS A 132 24.10 -7.92 -14.14
N GLY A 133 23.85 -9.13 -13.60
CA GLY A 133 24.46 -10.35 -14.12
C GLY A 133 23.98 -10.75 -15.53
N ILE A 134 22.73 -10.39 -15.87
CA ILE A 134 22.17 -10.63 -17.19
C ILE A 134 22.57 -9.56 -18.22
N PHE A 135 22.72 -8.31 -17.76
CA PHE A 135 23.07 -7.14 -18.58
C PHE A 135 24.27 -6.38 -18.01
N PRO A 136 25.48 -6.93 -18.05
CA PRO A 136 26.66 -6.35 -17.38
C PRO A 136 27.11 -4.99 -17.94
N HIS A 137 26.51 -4.52 -19.03
CA HIS A 137 26.88 -3.27 -19.72
C HIS A 137 25.80 -2.17 -19.67
N LEU A 138 24.75 -2.36 -18.83
CA LEU A 138 23.80 -1.31 -18.48
C LEU A 138 24.13 -0.78 -17.09
#